data_94c155c0bfb8df6737086cce7651d9eb
#
_entry.id   94c155c0bfb8df6737086cce7651d9eb
#
_cell.length_a   1.000
_cell.length_b   1.000
_cell.length_c   1.000
_cell.angle_alpha   90.00
_cell.angle_beta   90.00
_cell.angle_gamma   90.00
#
_symmetry.space_group_name_H-M   'P 1'
#
loop_
_entity.id
_entity.type
_entity.pdbx_description
1 polymer ?
#
loop_
_entity_poly.entity_id
_entity_poly.type
_entity_poly.pdbx_seq_one_letter_code
_entity_poly.pdbx_strand_id
1 'polypeptide(L)'
;MLINYIMDIIEFKDCSYENKHLVGGKCSSLGELYHLSQKLNFHIADGFAITTHLYDSFINQNNLQDIIENTLEQIDYNNIKNIEDNSKMLIDKISNGTFSESQQQSIAVFYNKLCEKYNIVDLDVAIRSSAIAEDLPNASFAGQQDTYLNVKGIENVLENVKLCFASLFNTRALSYRHSQNIAIEEVKISVAVQKMVRSDIGSAGVAFSLDPESGYNKAIVINSAFGLGELVVSGGVKPDEVICNKATLKDIEADPIIMKKMGDKSSKIVYSH
;
A
#
# COMPACT_ATOMS: atom_id res chain seq x y z
N MET A 1 7.71 -27.58 9.79
CA MET A 1 7.54 -26.97 8.44
C MET A 1 6.35 -25.99 8.38
N LEU A 2 5.22 -26.25 9.02
CA LEU A 2 4.05 -25.33 9.04
C LEU A 2 4.27 -24.01 9.81
N ILE A 3 5.16 -23.97 10.81
CA ILE A 3 5.37 -22.80 11.68
C ILE A 3 6.06 -21.65 10.94
N ASN A 4 6.93 -21.90 9.95
CA ASN A 4 7.60 -20.84 9.21
C ASN A 4 6.65 -20.15 8.21
N TYR A 5 5.64 -20.85 7.67
CA TYR A 5 4.66 -20.27 6.76
C TYR A 5 3.78 -19.18 7.40
N ILE A 6 3.50 -19.31 8.71
CA ILE A 6 2.64 -18.36 9.44
C ILE A 6 3.34 -17.00 9.66
N MET A 7 4.67 -16.97 9.65
CA MET A 7 5.42 -15.71 9.82
C MET A 7 5.68 -14.95 8.52
N ASP A 8 5.71 -15.62 7.37
CA ASP A 8 6.03 -15.02 6.08
C ASP A 8 4.83 -14.32 5.44
N ILE A 9 3.63 -14.85 5.62
CA ILE A 9 2.39 -14.35 5.00
C ILE A 9 1.24 -14.40 6.02
N ILE A 10 0.44 -13.33 6.06
CA ILE A 10 -0.73 -13.17 6.93
C ILE A 10 -1.91 -12.71 6.07
N GLU A 11 -3.06 -13.40 6.14
CA GLU A 11 -4.28 -12.94 5.46
C GLU A 11 -4.80 -11.63 6.11
N PHE A 12 -5.45 -10.76 5.35
CA PHE A 12 -5.95 -9.49 5.91
C PHE A 12 -6.89 -9.66 7.10
N LYS A 13 -7.68 -10.75 7.11
CA LYS A 13 -8.55 -11.06 8.25
C LYS A 13 -7.80 -11.29 9.57
N ASP A 14 -6.51 -11.67 9.50
CA ASP A 14 -5.64 -11.97 10.63
C ASP A 14 -4.62 -10.84 10.89
N CYS A 15 -4.66 -9.76 10.08
CA CYS A 15 -3.90 -8.55 10.32
C CYS A 15 -4.59 -7.70 11.41
N SER A 16 -3.78 -7.03 12.24
CA SER A 16 -4.28 -6.15 13.31
C SER A 16 -3.21 -5.13 13.71
N TYR A 17 -3.56 -4.18 14.55
CA TYR A 17 -2.57 -3.28 15.16
C TYR A 17 -1.57 -4.00 16.07
N GLU A 18 -1.93 -5.15 16.63
CA GLU A 18 -1.03 -5.95 17.47
C GLU A 18 0.16 -6.50 16.68
N ASN A 19 -0.07 -6.91 15.42
CA ASN A 19 0.97 -7.40 14.53
C ASN A 19 1.46 -6.38 13.50
N LYS A 20 1.22 -5.08 13.72
CA LYS A 20 1.65 -3.99 12.84
C LYS A 20 3.15 -4.04 12.51
N HIS A 21 3.98 -4.48 13.45
CA HIS A 21 5.43 -4.65 13.26
C HIS A 21 5.80 -5.70 12.19
N LEU A 22 4.88 -6.61 11.86
CA LEU A 22 5.04 -7.61 10.80
C LEU A 22 4.39 -7.18 9.50
N VAL A 23 3.20 -6.55 9.56
CA VAL A 23 2.37 -6.32 8.38
C VAL A 23 2.33 -4.85 7.93
N GLY A 24 2.92 -3.94 8.70
CA GLY A 24 2.94 -2.51 8.41
C GLY A 24 1.59 -1.81 8.65
N GLY A 25 1.57 -0.49 8.47
CA GLY A 25 0.41 0.35 8.77
C GLY A 25 -0.81 0.06 7.90
N LYS A 26 -0.62 -0.04 6.57
CA LYS A 26 -1.75 -0.29 5.65
C LYS A 26 -2.41 -1.64 5.87
N CYS A 27 -1.63 -2.72 6.03
CA CYS A 27 -2.20 -4.05 6.22
C CYS A 27 -2.86 -4.21 7.59
N SER A 28 -2.30 -3.63 8.66
CA SER A 28 -2.94 -3.63 9.98
C SER A 28 -4.29 -2.90 9.94
N SER A 29 -4.35 -1.74 9.29
CA SER A 29 -5.60 -0.99 9.11
C SER A 29 -6.62 -1.75 8.25
N LEU A 30 -6.18 -2.46 7.20
CA LEU A 30 -7.06 -3.32 6.39
C LEU A 30 -7.65 -4.46 7.24
N GLY A 31 -6.88 -5.05 8.14
CA GLY A 31 -7.36 -6.08 9.06
C GLY A 31 -8.42 -5.56 10.02
N GLU A 32 -8.19 -4.40 10.65
CA GLU A 32 -9.19 -3.75 11.49
C GLU A 32 -10.49 -3.42 10.72
N LEU A 33 -10.34 -2.91 9.50
CA LEU A 33 -11.49 -2.66 8.62
C LEU A 33 -12.19 -3.96 8.22
N TYR A 34 -11.46 -5.05 8.01
CA TYR A 34 -12.04 -6.37 7.73
C TYR A 34 -12.95 -6.82 8.88
N HIS A 35 -12.50 -6.72 10.12
CA HIS A 35 -13.32 -7.06 11.29
C HIS A 35 -14.54 -6.14 11.45
N LEU A 36 -14.40 -4.85 11.15
CA LEU A 36 -15.51 -3.91 11.16
C LEU A 36 -16.52 -4.23 10.05
N SER A 37 -16.06 -4.67 8.87
CA SER A 37 -16.94 -5.01 7.74
C SER A 37 -17.89 -6.17 8.05
N GLN A 38 -17.47 -7.09 8.93
CA GLN A 38 -18.34 -8.18 9.39
C GLN A 38 -19.53 -7.71 10.26
N LYS A 39 -19.41 -6.52 10.83
CA LYS A 39 -20.45 -5.92 11.71
C LYS A 39 -21.25 -4.81 11.01
N LEU A 40 -20.65 -4.20 10.01
CA LEU A 40 -21.21 -3.08 9.26
C LEU A 40 -21.40 -3.49 7.79
N ASN A 41 -22.33 -2.86 7.11
CA ASN A 41 -22.67 -3.24 5.73
C ASN A 41 -21.73 -2.58 4.72
N PHE A 42 -20.44 -2.98 4.72
CA PHE A 42 -19.47 -2.62 3.68
C PHE A 42 -18.52 -3.79 3.40
N HIS A 43 -17.79 -3.73 2.30
CA HIS A 43 -16.88 -4.79 1.87
C HIS A 43 -15.45 -4.29 1.79
N ILE A 44 -14.52 -5.12 2.25
CA ILE A 44 -13.08 -4.94 2.05
C ILE A 44 -12.61 -5.93 1.00
N ALA A 45 -11.84 -5.45 0.03
CA ALA A 45 -11.21 -6.33 -0.95
C ALA A 45 -10.23 -7.27 -0.25
N ASP A 46 -10.40 -8.57 -0.48
CA ASP A 46 -9.56 -9.62 0.10
C ASP A 46 -8.10 -9.50 -0.35
N GLY A 47 -7.24 -10.11 0.43
CA GLY A 47 -5.82 -10.18 0.15
C GLY A 47 -5.03 -10.72 1.33
N PHE A 48 -3.73 -10.58 1.21
CA PHE A 48 -2.77 -11.00 2.23
C PHE A 48 -1.59 -10.03 2.30
N ALA A 49 -0.92 -10.05 3.44
CA ALA A 49 0.31 -9.31 3.69
C ALA A 49 1.51 -10.26 3.57
N ILE A 50 2.50 -9.90 2.77
CA ILE A 50 3.85 -10.46 2.81
C ILE A 50 4.57 -9.70 3.91
N THR A 51 5.02 -10.38 4.95
CA THR A 51 5.50 -9.76 6.18
C THR A 51 6.92 -9.21 6.07
N THR A 52 7.31 -8.40 7.04
CA THR A 52 8.70 -7.95 7.19
C THR A 52 9.67 -9.09 7.41
N HIS A 53 9.23 -10.23 7.95
CA HIS A 53 10.07 -11.42 8.12
C HIS A 53 10.49 -12.00 6.77
N LEU A 54 9.56 -12.06 5.78
CA LEU A 54 9.90 -12.52 4.44
C LEU A 54 10.84 -11.52 3.74
N TYR A 55 10.64 -10.21 3.94
CA TYR A 55 11.57 -9.19 3.46
C TYR A 55 12.98 -9.39 4.02
N ASP A 56 13.13 -9.52 5.35
CA ASP A 56 14.42 -9.74 5.99
C ASP A 56 15.09 -11.02 5.46
N SER A 57 14.32 -12.10 5.31
CA SER A 57 14.81 -13.37 4.74
C SER A 57 15.26 -13.23 3.29
N PHE A 58 14.54 -12.43 2.48
CA PHE A 58 14.92 -12.14 1.10
C PHE A 58 16.22 -11.33 1.02
N ILE A 59 16.37 -10.29 1.84
CA ILE A 59 17.59 -9.48 1.90
C ILE A 59 18.81 -10.34 2.30
N ASN A 60 18.65 -11.16 3.35
CA ASN A 60 19.72 -11.99 3.87
C ASN A 60 20.19 -13.05 2.86
N GLN A 61 19.25 -13.78 2.22
CA GLN A 61 19.63 -14.84 1.28
C GLN A 61 20.30 -14.32 0.01
N ASN A 62 20.01 -13.07 -0.38
CA ASN A 62 20.66 -12.42 -1.52
C ASN A 62 21.95 -11.68 -1.14
N ASN A 63 22.39 -11.75 0.12
CA ASN A 63 23.57 -11.05 0.66
C ASN A 63 23.50 -9.52 0.42
N LEU A 64 22.32 -8.94 0.55
CA LEU A 64 22.09 -7.52 0.27
C LEU A 64 22.31 -6.63 1.50
N GLN A 65 22.31 -7.18 2.73
CA GLN A 65 22.37 -6.39 3.97
C GLN A 65 23.60 -5.47 3.99
N ASP A 66 24.80 -6.03 3.84
CA ASP A 66 26.06 -5.26 3.86
C ASP A 66 26.12 -4.24 2.70
N ILE A 67 25.55 -4.59 1.54
CA ILE A 67 25.51 -3.69 0.38
C ILE A 67 24.64 -2.48 0.71
N ILE A 68 23.48 -2.71 1.29
CA ILE A 68 22.55 -1.65 1.69
C ILE A 68 23.19 -0.73 2.72
N GLU A 69 23.73 -1.30 3.81
CA GLU A 69 24.34 -0.53 4.90
C GLU A 69 25.51 0.32 4.39
N ASN A 70 26.49 -0.31 3.71
CA ASN A 70 27.64 0.40 3.16
C ASN A 70 27.27 1.50 2.18
N THR A 71 26.24 1.26 1.34
CA THR A 71 25.78 2.26 0.38
C THR A 71 25.16 3.45 1.08
N LEU A 72 24.31 3.23 2.07
CA LEU A 72 23.62 4.29 2.79
C LEU A 72 24.59 5.16 3.60
N GLU A 73 25.66 4.59 4.16
CA GLU A 73 26.73 5.34 4.84
C GLU A 73 27.52 6.24 3.88
N GLN A 74 27.58 5.90 2.59
CA GLN A 74 28.36 6.63 1.59
C GLN A 74 27.54 7.70 0.84
N ILE A 75 26.23 7.81 1.08
CA ILE A 75 25.41 8.80 0.40
C ILE A 75 25.76 10.21 0.88
N ASP A 76 26.17 11.07 -0.07
CA ASP A 76 26.20 12.51 0.15
C ASP A 76 24.82 13.11 -0.09
N TYR A 77 24.06 13.33 0.98
CA TYR A 77 22.71 13.88 0.91
C TYR A 77 22.63 15.36 0.49
N ASN A 78 23.77 16.06 0.36
CA ASN A 78 23.83 17.39 -0.23
C ASN A 78 23.98 17.35 -1.75
N ASN A 79 24.21 16.18 -2.33
CA ASN A 79 24.40 15.97 -3.76
C ASN A 79 23.27 15.10 -4.35
N ILE A 80 22.30 15.73 -5.01
CA ILE A 80 21.12 15.05 -5.58
C ILE A 80 21.53 13.90 -6.51
N LYS A 81 22.54 14.13 -7.36
CA LYS A 81 23.01 13.09 -8.29
C LYS A 81 23.62 11.89 -7.57
N ASN A 82 24.32 12.11 -6.45
CA ASN A 82 24.86 11.02 -5.64
C ASN A 82 23.72 10.20 -5.00
N ILE A 83 22.65 10.85 -4.54
CA ILE A 83 21.47 10.16 -4.02
C ILE A 83 20.80 9.33 -5.13
N GLU A 84 20.62 9.90 -6.34
CA GLU A 84 20.00 9.22 -7.48
C GLU A 84 20.82 8.00 -7.93
N ASP A 85 22.14 8.12 -8.05
CA ASP A 85 23.03 7.05 -8.48
C ASP A 85 23.01 5.88 -7.47
N ASN A 86 23.08 6.17 -6.17
CA ASN A 86 23.00 5.16 -5.10
C ASN A 86 21.60 4.54 -5.00
N SER A 87 20.55 5.34 -5.11
CA SER A 87 19.17 4.86 -5.18
C SER A 87 19.00 3.85 -6.31
N LYS A 88 19.42 4.21 -7.53
CA LYS A 88 19.35 3.32 -8.70
C LYS A 88 20.10 2.02 -8.47
N MET A 89 21.31 2.09 -7.94
CA MET A 89 22.12 0.91 -7.66
C MET A 89 21.44 -0.03 -6.67
N LEU A 90 20.85 0.49 -5.56
CA LEU A 90 20.14 -0.31 -4.58
C LEU A 90 18.86 -0.93 -5.18
N ILE A 91 18.09 -0.15 -5.94
CA ILE A 91 16.89 -0.63 -6.62
C ILE A 91 17.25 -1.77 -7.58
N ASP A 92 18.28 -1.59 -8.42
CA ASP A 92 18.73 -2.62 -9.36
C ASP A 92 19.18 -3.90 -8.64
N LYS A 93 19.90 -3.78 -7.52
CA LYS A 93 20.36 -4.93 -6.73
C LYS A 93 19.20 -5.72 -6.13
N ILE A 94 18.22 -5.04 -5.53
CA ILE A 94 17.08 -5.67 -4.88
C ILE A 94 16.14 -6.27 -5.92
N SER A 95 15.83 -5.56 -6.99
CA SER A 95 14.94 -6.05 -8.07
C SER A 95 15.49 -7.27 -8.77
N ASN A 96 16.83 -7.40 -8.90
CA ASN A 96 17.50 -8.57 -9.46
C ASN A 96 17.72 -9.70 -8.44
N GLY A 97 17.34 -9.51 -7.17
CA GLY A 97 17.37 -10.57 -6.18
C GLY A 97 16.39 -11.71 -6.52
N THR A 98 16.62 -12.87 -5.96
CA THR A 98 15.81 -14.07 -6.20
C THR A 98 15.13 -14.54 -4.94
N PHE A 99 13.85 -14.89 -5.02
CA PHE A 99 13.17 -15.60 -3.94
C PHE A 99 13.63 -17.06 -3.89
N SER A 100 13.79 -17.64 -2.70
CA SER A 100 13.98 -19.08 -2.55
C SER A 100 12.72 -19.83 -3.01
N GLU A 101 12.85 -21.13 -3.30
CA GLU A 101 11.71 -21.98 -3.67
C GLU A 101 10.62 -21.94 -2.58
N SER A 102 11.00 -21.95 -1.29
CA SER A 102 10.05 -21.88 -0.19
C SER A 102 9.29 -20.54 -0.14
N GLN A 103 9.96 -19.41 -0.39
CA GLN A 103 9.33 -18.10 -0.44
C GLN A 103 8.38 -17.98 -1.64
N GLN A 104 8.82 -18.43 -2.82
CA GLN A 104 7.97 -18.45 -4.02
C GLN A 104 6.72 -19.30 -3.78
N GLN A 105 6.88 -20.49 -3.20
CA GLN A 105 5.78 -21.40 -2.88
C GLN A 105 4.83 -20.79 -1.85
N SER A 106 5.35 -20.10 -0.82
CA SER A 106 4.52 -19.42 0.17
C SER A 106 3.62 -18.37 -0.49
N ILE A 107 4.19 -17.50 -1.32
CA ILE A 107 3.43 -16.46 -2.02
C ILE A 107 2.41 -17.08 -2.98
N ALA A 108 2.84 -18.11 -3.74
CA ALA A 108 1.98 -18.80 -4.71
C ALA A 108 0.77 -19.47 -4.04
N VAL A 109 0.94 -20.11 -2.89
CA VAL A 109 -0.17 -20.75 -2.16
C VAL A 109 -1.26 -19.74 -1.80
N PHE A 110 -0.89 -18.57 -1.28
CA PHE A 110 -1.87 -17.55 -0.89
C PHE A 110 -2.50 -16.85 -2.10
N TYR A 111 -1.72 -16.60 -3.16
CA TYR A 111 -2.26 -16.05 -4.41
C TYR A 111 -3.24 -17.03 -5.08
N ASN A 112 -2.89 -18.32 -5.19
CA ASN A 112 -3.77 -19.33 -5.76
C ASN A 112 -5.05 -19.52 -4.92
N LYS A 113 -4.94 -19.51 -3.58
CA LYS A 113 -6.11 -19.53 -2.68
C LYS A 113 -7.05 -18.34 -2.94
N LEU A 114 -6.49 -17.16 -3.23
CA LEU A 114 -7.28 -15.99 -3.59
C LEU A 114 -7.94 -16.17 -4.96
N CYS A 115 -7.24 -16.71 -5.95
CA CYS A 115 -7.79 -17.06 -7.27
C CYS A 115 -8.93 -18.07 -7.16
N GLU A 116 -8.76 -19.13 -6.39
CA GLU A 116 -9.77 -20.17 -6.14
C GLU A 116 -11.03 -19.59 -5.48
N LYS A 117 -10.85 -18.73 -4.45
CA LYS A 117 -11.97 -18.09 -3.76
C LYS A 117 -12.89 -17.31 -4.70
N TYR A 118 -12.33 -16.70 -5.73
CA TYR A 118 -13.09 -15.91 -6.71
C TYR A 118 -13.38 -16.67 -8.01
N ASN A 119 -12.91 -17.92 -8.12
CA ASN A 119 -13.03 -18.75 -9.33
C ASN A 119 -12.51 -18.01 -10.60
N ILE A 120 -11.37 -17.35 -10.46
CA ILE A 120 -10.70 -16.60 -11.53
C ILE A 120 -9.26 -17.09 -11.63
N VAL A 121 -8.87 -17.53 -12.82
CA VAL A 121 -7.46 -17.83 -13.13
C VAL A 121 -6.71 -16.51 -13.27
N ASP A 122 -5.54 -16.40 -12.65
CA ASP A 122 -4.72 -15.18 -12.67
C ASP A 122 -5.50 -13.92 -12.27
N LEU A 123 -6.11 -13.99 -11.07
CA LEU A 123 -6.85 -12.87 -10.49
C LEU A 123 -6.00 -11.60 -10.48
N ASP A 124 -6.56 -10.50 -10.95
CA ASP A 124 -5.90 -9.20 -10.90
C ASP A 124 -5.82 -8.65 -9.47
N VAL A 125 -4.61 -8.27 -9.08
CA VAL A 125 -4.30 -7.76 -7.74
C VAL A 125 -3.56 -6.42 -7.82
N ALA A 126 -3.66 -5.65 -6.75
CA ALA A 126 -2.79 -4.52 -6.47
C ALA A 126 -1.68 -4.98 -5.52
N ILE A 127 -0.44 -4.66 -5.85
CA ILE A 127 0.73 -4.88 -5.01
C ILE A 127 1.11 -3.52 -4.40
N ARG A 128 1.04 -3.42 -3.07
CA ARG A 128 1.16 -2.14 -2.37
C ARG A 128 2.15 -2.25 -1.21
N SER A 129 3.05 -1.30 -1.11
CA SER A 129 3.91 -1.17 0.05
C SER A 129 3.11 -0.90 1.33
N SER A 130 3.53 -1.50 2.42
CA SER A 130 3.00 -1.31 3.77
C SER A 130 4.16 -1.23 4.75
N ALA A 131 4.88 -0.09 4.73
CA ALA A 131 6.05 0.08 5.59
C ALA A 131 5.66 0.25 7.06
N ILE A 132 6.53 -0.20 7.96
CA ILE A 132 6.33 -0.02 9.40
C ILE A 132 6.43 1.46 9.77
N ALA A 133 7.38 2.16 9.17
CA ALA A 133 7.65 3.57 9.42
C ALA A 133 6.67 4.54 8.73
N GLU A 134 5.70 4.05 7.96
CA GLU A 134 4.80 4.90 7.16
C GLU A 134 3.94 5.83 8.02
N ASP A 135 3.56 5.38 9.23
CA ASP A 135 2.69 6.10 10.18
C ASP A 135 3.40 6.34 11.52
N LEU A 136 4.64 6.82 11.49
CA LEU A 136 5.29 7.27 12.72
C LEU A 136 4.64 8.58 13.21
N PRO A 137 4.55 8.81 14.54
CA PRO A 137 3.88 9.98 15.11
C PRO A 137 4.42 11.32 14.59
N ASN A 138 5.69 11.36 14.20
CA ASN A 138 6.38 12.58 13.75
C ASN A 138 6.85 12.51 12.30
N ALA A 139 6.54 11.43 11.57
CA ALA A 139 7.02 11.25 10.20
C ALA A 139 5.99 10.45 9.39
N SER A 140 5.67 10.91 8.18
CA SER A 140 4.77 10.23 7.26
C SER A 140 5.48 9.92 5.95
N PHE A 141 5.59 8.64 5.61
CA PHE A 141 6.07 8.17 4.30
C PHE A 141 4.96 8.12 3.24
N ALA A 142 3.83 8.79 3.47
CA ALA A 142 2.72 8.79 2.53
C ALA A 142 3.18 9.25 1.13
N GLY A 143 2.89 8.45 0.10
CA GLY A 143 3.26 8.73 -1.28
C GLY A 143 4.75 8.59 -1.62
N GLN A 144 5.58 8.10 -0.69
CA GLN A 144 7.01 7.87 -0.94
C GLN A 144 7.31 6.51 -1.56
N GLN A 145 6.37 5.58 -1.51
CA GLN A 145 6.53 4.19 -1.95
C GLN A 145 5.56 3.84 -3.06
N ASP A 146 5.90 2.81 -3.84
CA ASP A 146 5.20 2.49 -5.07
C ASP A 146 3.99 1.57 -4.84
N THR A 147 3.03 1.65 -5.76
CA THR A 147 1.88 0.78 -5.88
C THR A 147 1.76 0.30 -7.32
N TYR A 148 1.61 -1.00 -7.51
CA TYR A 148 1.45 -1.64 -8.82
C TYR A 148 0.04 -2.19 -8.92
N LEU A 149 -0.71 -1.70 -9.91
CA LEU A 149 -2.10 -2.05 -10.12
C LEU A 149 -2.25 -3.06 -11.27
N ASN A 150 -3.33 -3.83 -11.24
CA ASN A 150 -3.70 -4.76 -12.31
C ASN A 150 -2.61 -5.82 -12.60
N VAL A 151 -1.95 -6.31 -11.56
CA VAL A 151 -0.93 -7.36 -11.66
C VAL A 151 -1.63 -8.71 -11.75
N LYS A 152 -1.26 -9.55 -12.73
CA LYS A 152 -1.85 -10.87 -12.99
C LYS A 152 -0.79 -11.95 -13.11
N GLY A 153 -1.09 -13.14 -12.58
CA GLY A 153 -0.20 -14.29 -12.61
C GLY A 153 0.90 -14.22 -11.56
N ILE A 154 1.28 -15.41 -11.07
CA ILE A 154 2.22 -15.52 -9.95
C ILE A 154 3.60 -14.92 -10.24
N GLU A 155 4.10 -15.08 -11.46
CA GLU A 155 5.41 -14.55 -11.86
C GLU A 155 5.44 -13.02 -11.75
N ASN A 156 4.39 -12.35 -12.24
CA ASN A 156 4.25 -10.91 -12.13
C ASN A 156 4.03 -10.45 -10.68
N VAL A 157 3.31 -11.23 -9.87
CA VAL A 157 3.17 -10.95 -8.43
C VAL A 157 4.54 -10.97 -7.76
N LEU A 158 5.35 -12.01 -7.97
CA LEU A 158 6.70 -12.12 -7.41
C LEU A 158 7.58 -10.94 -7.84
N GLU A 159 7.54 -10.57 -9.12
CA GLU A 159 8.32 -9.46 -9.65
C GLU A 159 7.93 -8.13 -9.01
N ASN A 160 6.64 -7.84 -8.93
CA ASN A 160 6.16 -6.58 -8.33
C ASN A 160 6.35 -6.52 -6.81
N VAL A 161 6.40 -7.67 -6.12
CA VAL A 161 6.79 -7.72 -4.71
C VAL A 161 8.24 -7.28 -4.53
N LYS A 162 9.18 -7.73 -5.39
CA LYS A 162 10.57 -7.27 -5.36
C LYS A 162 10.69 -5.78 -5.64
N LEU A 163 9.89 -5.26 -6.59
CA LEU A 163 9.84 -3.82 -6.87
C LEU A 163 9.31 -3.03 -5.66
N CYS A 164 8.30 -3.55 -4.95
CA CYS A 164 7.87 -2.95 -3.67
C CYS A 164 8.99 -2.93 -2.63
N PHE A 165 9.76 -4.02 -2.49
CA PHE A 165 10.92 -4.04 -1.59
C PHE A 165 11.95 -2.99 -1.98
N ALA A 166 12.25 -2.88 -3.28
CA ALA A 166 13.19 -1.91 -3.82
C ALA A 166 12.72 -0.45 -3.60
N SER A 167 11.41 -0.20 -3.56
CA SER A 167 10.85 1.15 -3.38
C SER A 167 11.22 1.84 -2.07
N LEU A 168 11.67 1.08 -1.05
CA LEU A 168 12.27 1.63 0.17
C LEU A 168 13.50 2.50 -0.10
N PHE A 169 14.16 2.27 -1.23
CA PHE A 169 15.43 2.90 -1.59
C PHE A 169 15.30 3.89 -2.74
N ASN A 170 14.08 4.27 -3.13
CA ASN A 170 13.92 5.33 -4.12
C ASN A 170 14.43 6.68 -3.57
N THR A 171 14.81 7.58 -4.46
CA THR A 171 15.42 8.87 -4.13
C THR A 171 14.61 9.68 -3.11
N ARG A 172 13.27 9.65 -3.22
CA ARG A 172 12.38 10.36 -2.29
C ARG A 172 12.40 9.74 -0.90
N ALA A 173 12.32 8.40 -0.82
CA ALA A 173 12.35 7.68 0.45
C ALA A 173 13.70 7.85 1.15
N LEU A 174 14.82 7.82 0.42
CA LEU A 174 16.17 8.06 0.95
C LEU A 174 16.30 9.48 1.53
N SER A 175 15.93 10.49 0.74
CA SER A 175 15.99 11.90 1.16
C SER A 175 15.09 12.18 2.36
N TYR A 176 13.87 11.65 2.36
CA TYR A 176 12.92 11.81 3.46
C TYR A 176 13.45 11.17 4.75
N ARG A 177 13.92 9.92 4.67
CA ARG A 177 14.50 9.22 5.83
C ARG A 177 15.66 9.99 6.45
N HIS A 178 16.56 10.48 5.63
CA HIS A 178 17.68 11.30 6.10
C HIS A 178 17.19 12.58 6.80
N SER A 179 16.23 13.29 6.20
CA SER A 179 15.69 14.53 6.78
C SER A 179 14.97 14.33 8.12
N GLN A 180 14.43 13.12 8.36
CA GLN A 180 13.74 12.77 9.59
C GLN A 180 14.62 12.03 10.59
N ASN A 181 15.92 11.80 10.29
CA ASN A 181 16.86 11.03 11.10
C ASN A 181 16.35 9.63 11.48
N ILE A 182 15.66 8.94 10.54
CA ILE A 182 15.13 7.60 10.76
C ILE A 182 16.24 6.58 10.49
N ALA A 183 16.56 5.75 11.49
CA ALA A 183 17.57 4.71 11.37
C ALA A 183 17.14 3.63 10.36
N ILE A 184 18.12 3.00 9.70
CA ILE A 184 17.85 1.99 8.67
C ILE A 184 17.13 0.77 9.22
N GLU A 185 17.46 0.38 10.44
CA GLU A 185 16.90 -0.78 11.13
C GLU A 185 15.39 -0.61 11.43
N GLU A 186 14.93 0.65 11.48
CA GLU A 186 13.52 0.98 11.69
C GLU A 186 12.69 0.92 10.41
N VAL A 187 13.36 0.82 9.24
CA VAL A 187 12.69 0.88 7.93
C VAL A 187 12.55 -0.51 7.34
N LYS A 188 11.51 -1.22 7.77
CA LYS A 188 11.11 -2.50 7.19
C LYS A 188 9.83 -2.35 6.40
N ILE A 189 9.67 -3.19 5.40
CA ILE A 189 8.50 -3.18 4.53
C ILE A 189 7.78 -4.51 4.57
N SER A 190 6.47 -4.44 4.68
CA SER A 190 5.53 -5.47 4.32
C SER A 190 4.91 -5.10 2.97
N VAL A 191 4.39 -6.08 2.25
CA VAL A 191 3.72 -5.85 0.97
C VAL A 191 2.32 -6.43 1.01
N ALA A 192 1.32 -5.58 0.74
CA ALA A 192 -0.06 -5.99 0.57
C ALA A 192 -0.28 -6.52 -0.85
N VAL A 193 -0.76 -7.74 -0.98
CA VAL A 193 -1.31 -8.31 -2.21
C VAL A 193 -2.83 -8.30 -2.08
N GLN A 194 -3.50 -7.37 -2.75
CA GLN A 194 -4.92 -7.10 -2.58
C GLN A 194 -5.67 -7.28 -3.89
N LYS A 195 -6.79 -8.01 -3.86
CA LYS A 195 -7.68 -8.14 -5.02
C LYS A 195 -8.08 -6.77 -5.56
N MET A 196 -7.96 -6.57 -6.86
CA MET A 196 -8.44 -5.34 -7.51
C MET A 196 -9.95 -5.21 -7.41
N VAL A 197 -10.42 -3.98 -7.16
CA VAL A 197 -11.82 -3.61 -7.23
C VAL A 197 -12.09 -3.02 -8.62
N ARG A 198 -13.10 -3.54 -9.33
CA ARG A 198 -13.43 -3.13 -10.70
C ARG A 198 -14.12 -1.76 -10.73
N SER A 199 -13.44 -0.74 -10.19
CA SER A 199 -13.90 0.65 -10.26
C SER A 199 -13.73 1.28 -11.65
N ASP A 200 -12.99 0.64 -12.54
CA ASP A 200 -12.87 1.00 -13.95
C ASP A 200 -14.22 1.07 -14.68
N ILE A 201 -15.18 0.22 -14.29
CA ILE A 201 -16.56 0.21 -14.78
C ILE A 201 -17.54 0.99 -13.87
N GLY A 202 -17.03 1.69 -12.88
CA GLY A 202 -17.80 2.43 -11.88
C GLY A 202 -17.12 3.74 -11.50
N SER A 203 -16.92 3.92 -10.19
CA SER A 203 -16.27 5.09 -9.61
C SER A 203 -15.37 4.70 -8.43
N ALA A 204 -14.41 5.55 -8.15
CA ALA A 204 -13.55 5.48 -6.97
C ALA A 204 -13.42 6.85 -6.33
N GLY A 205 -12.96 6.88 -5.08
CA GLY A 205 -12.81 8.14 -4.37
C GLY A 205 -12.05 8.00 -3.07
N VAL A 206 -11.92 9.13 -2.39
CA VAL A 206 -11.30 9.24 -1.06
C VAL A 206 -12.30 9.88 -0.10
N ALA A 207 -12.41 9.33 1.10
CA ALA A 207 -13.21 9.90 2.16
C ALA A 207 -12.31 10.24 3.36
N PHE A 208 -12.42 11.47 3.83
CA PHE A 208 -11.71 11.95 5.01
C PHE A 208 -12.68 12.07 6.18
N SER A 209 -12.29 11.54 7.33
CA SER A 209 -13.09 11.64 8.55
C SER A 209 -13.03 13.03 9.22
N LEU A 210 -12.33 13.97 8.62
CA LEU A 210 -12.28 15.40 8.97
C LEU A 210 -11.99 16.19 7.68
N ASP A 211 -12.20 17.50 7.71
CA ASP A 211 -11.76 18.36 6.62
C ASP A 211 -10.23 18.47 6.63
N PRO A 212 -9.52 17.98 5.59
CA PRO A 212 -8.06 17.97 5.57
C PRO A 212 -7.44 19.36 5.43
N GLU A 213 -8.19 20.37 4.95
CA GLU A 213 -7.69 21.74 4.79
C GLU A 213 -7.76 22.54 6.07
N SER A 214 -8.91 22.48 6.76
CA SER A 214 -9.15 23.26 7.99
C SER A 214 -8.94 22.48 9.29
N GLY A 215 -8.83 21.15 9.23
CA GLY A 215 -8.78 20.28 10.40
C GLY A 215 -10.14 20.13 11.12
N TYR A 216 -11.24 20.60 10.51
CA TYR A 216 -12.56 20.54 11.14
C TYR A 216 -13.06 19.09 11.27
N ASN A 217 -13.13 18.61 12.50
CA ASN A 217 -13.35 17.19 12.81
C ASN A 217 -14.82 16.74 12.84
N LYS A 218 -15.79 17.67 12.66
CA LYS A 218 -17.23 17.35 12.62
C LYS A 218 -17.77 17.18 11.20
N ALA A 219 -16.91 17.29 10.18
CA ALA A 219 -17.26 17.01 8.80
C ALA A 219 -16.66 15.68 8.33
N ILE A 220 -17.28 15.09 7.29
CA ILE A 220 -16.69 14.08 6.42
C ILE A 220 -16.60 14.70 5.03
N VAL A 221 -15.43 14.66 4.43
CA VAL A 221 -15.19 15.15 3.06
C VAL A 221 -14.98 13.96 2.14
N ILE A 222 -15.76 13.88 1.06
CA ILE A 222 -15.72 12.78 0.09
C ILE A 222 -15.41 13.37 -1.29
N ASN A 223 -14.34 12.90 -1.92
CA ASN A 223 -13.97 13.22 -3.28
C ASN A 223 -14.09 11.97 -4.14
N SER A 224 -14.79 12.03 -5.28
CA SER A 224 -15.00 10.88 -6.15
C SER A 224 -14.96 11.22 -7.64
N ALA A 225 -14.48 10.28 -8.46
CA ALA A 225 -14.49 10.38 -9.91
C ALA A 225 -14.73 9.01 -10.55
N PHE A 226 -14.96 9.00 -11.86
CA PHE A 226 -15.12 7.78 -12.63
C PHE A 226 -13.80 7.03 -12.81
N GLY A 227 -13.87 5.70 -12.90
CA GLY A 227 -12.71 4.85 -13.15
C GLY A 227 -11.88 4.53 -11.90
N LEU A 228 -10.62 4.16 -12.11
CA LEU A 228 -9.67 3.85 -11.03
C LEU A 228 -9.34 5.09 -10.21
N GLY A 229 -9.13 4.91 -8.90
CA GLY A 229 -8.92 5.99 -7.94
C GLY A 229 -7.62 6.78 -8.09
N GLU A 230 -6.71 6.34 -8.95
CA GLU A 230 -5.39 6.96 -9.13
C GLU A 230 -5.48 8.44 -9.52
N LEU A 231 -6.40 8.81 -10.44
CA LEU A 231 -6.59 10.21 -10.83
C LEU A 231 -7.10 11.10 -9.70
N VAL A 232 -7.92 10.56 -8.79
CA VAL A 232 -8.40 11.32 -7.63
C VAL A 232 -7.25 11.57 -6.66
N VAL A 233 -6.45 10.53 -6.40
CA VAL A 233 -5.33 10.60 -5.45
C VAL A 233 -4.19 11.49 -5.97
N SER A 234 -3.89 11.42 -7.28
CA SER A 234 -2.84 12.24 -7.90
C SER A 234 -3.26 13.68 -8.22
N GLY A 235 -4.55 14.02 -8.06
CA GLY A 235 -5.08 15.32 -8.47
C GLY A 235 -5.18 15.50 -10.00
N GLY A 236 -5.11 14.39 -10.75
CA GLY A 236 -5.18 14.39 -12.22
C GLY A 236 -6.57 14.64 -12.79
N VAL A 237 -7.59 14.68 -11.95
CA VAL A 237 -8.97 14.97 -12.33
C VAL A 237 -9.63 15.86 -11.28
N LYS A 238 -10.57 16.70 -11.71
CA LYS A 238 -11.40 17.49 -10.79
C LYS A 238 -12.60 16.63 -10.35
N PRO A 239 -12.60 16.11 -9.12
CA PRO A 239 -13.61 15.16 -8.65
C PRO A 239 -14.91 15.87 -8.24
N ASP A 240 -15.98 15.08 -8.06
CA ASP A 240 -17.11 15.51 -7.25
C ASP A 240 -16.67 15.60 -5.78
N GLU A 241 -17.13 16.63 -5.10
CA GLU A 241 -16.87 16.83 -3.68
C GLU A 241 -18.19 16.87 -2.91
N VAL A 242 -18.29 16.06 -1.85
CA VAL A 242 -19.43 16.04 -0.96
C VAL A 242 -18.94 16.25 0.47
N ILE A 243 -19.53 17.20 1.18
CA ILE A 243 -19.25 17.42 2.60
C ILE A 243 -20.48 17.04 3.41
N CYS A 244 -20.30 16.17 4.40
CA CYS A 244 -21.36 15.73 5.30
C CYS A 244 -21.08 16.17 6.74
N ASN A 245 -22.15 16.51 7.46
CA ASN A 245 -22.11 16.78 8.90
C ASN A 245 -22.22 15.47 9.68
N LYS A 246 -21.25 15.17 10.54
CA LYS A 246 -21.27 13.97 11.39
C LYS A 246 -22.41 13.95 12.40
N ALA A 247 -22.82 15.11 12.91
CA ALA A 247 -23.85 15.17 13.93
C ALA A 247 -25.23 14.71 13.41
N THR A 248 -25.50 14.94 12.12
CA THR A 248 -26.79 14.61 11.49
C THR A 248 -26.79 13.28 10.75
N LEU A 249 -25.65 12.56 10.67
CA LEU A 249 -25.58 11.25 9.99
C LEU A 249 -26.53 10.18 10.55
N LYS A 250 -26.91 10.27 11.81
CA LYS A 250 -27.81 9.31 12.49
C LYS A 250 -29.26 9.83 12.59
N ASP A 251 -29.49 11.04 12.17
CA ASP A 251 -30.81 11.66 12.20
C ASP A 251 -31.53 11.37 10.87
N ILE A 252 -32.57 10.56 10.93
CA ILE A 252 -33.35 10.14 9.75
C ILE A 252 -34.11 11.33 9.12
N GLU A 253 -34.41 12.38 9.90
CA GLU A 253 -35.15 13.55 9.42
C GLU A 253 -34.25 14.66 8.88
N ALA A 254 -32.93 14.59 9.11
CA ALA A 254 -31.98 15.60 8.68
C ALA A 254 -31.15 15.11 7.46
N ASP A 255 -31.00 15.99 6.46
CA ASP A 255 -30.03 15.74 5.39
C ASP A 255 -28.60 16.00 5.94
N PRO A 256 -27.73 14.98 5.99
CA PRO A 256 -26.38 15.16 6.46
C PRO A 256 -25.49 15.92 5.45
N ILE A 257 -25.89 16.07 4.20
CA ILE A 257 -25.11 16.73 3.15
C ILE A 257 -25.15 18.24 3.32
N ILE A 258 -24.00 18.84 3.68
CA ILE A 258 -23.84 20.29 3.82
C ILE A 258 -23.53 20.93 2.47
N MET A 259 -22.70 20.26 1.66
CA MET A 259 -22.26 20.78 0.38
C MET A 259 -22.12 19.64 -0.62
N LYS A 260 -22.49 19.93 -1.87
CA LYS A 260 -22.25 19.07 -3.02
C LYS A 260 -21.76 19.92 -4.17
N LYS A 261 -20.54 19.65 -4.65
CA LYS A 261 -19.91 20.31 -5.77
C LYS A 261 -19.55 19.29 -6.84
N MET A 262 -20.08 19.48 -8.04
CA MET A 262 -19.78 18.59 -9.16
C MET A 262 -18.46 18.97 -9.82
N GLY A 263 -17.58 17.99 -10.00
CA GLY A 263 -16.39 18.12 -10.82
C GLY A 263 -16.68 17.93 -12.30
N ASP A 264 -15.73 18.31 -13.16
CA ASP A 264 -15.87 18.09 -14.61
C ASP A 264 -15.59 16.64 -15.00
N LYS A 265 -14.79 15.91 -14.21
CA LYS A 265 -14.42 14.51 -14.44
C LYS A 265 -14.02 14.21 -15.88
N SER A 266 -13.19 15.11 -16.45
CA SER A 266 -12.80 15.13 -17.85
C SER A 266 -12.04 13.88 -18.32
N SER A 267 -11.49 13.10 -17.37
CA SER A 267 -10.70 11.91 -17.66
C SER A 267 -11.01 10.79 -16.67
N LYS A 268 -10.82 9.54 -17.10
CA LYS A 268 -10.85 8.35 -16.25
C LYS A 268 -9.79 7.34 -16.66
N ILE A 269 -9.26 6.59 -15.70
CA ILE A 269 -8.40 5.44 -15.97
C ILE A 269 -9.27 4.18 -15.95
N VAL A 270 -9.12 3.36 -16.99
CA VAL A 270 -9.78 2.06 -17.13
C VAL A 270 -8.75 1.01 -17.53
N TYR A 271 -9.10 -0.27 -17.40
CA TYR A 271 -8.25 -1.34 -17.93
C TYR A 271 -8.25 -1.28 -19.46
N SER A 272 -7.08 -1.49 -20.08
CA SER A 272 -7.02 -1.79 -21.52
C SER A 272 -7.51 -3.22 -21.75
N HIS A 273 -8.33 -3.41 -22.74
CA HIS A 273 -8.78 -4.72 -23.21
C HIS A 273 -7.75 -5.33 -24.16
#